data_3759fd19c283e48d99932c64b035e683
#
_entry.id   3759fd19c283e48d99932c64b035e683
#
_cell.length_a   1.000
_cell.length_b   1.000
_cell.length_c   1.000
_cell.angle_alpha   90.00
_cell.angle_beta   90.00
_cell.angle_gamma   90.00
#
_symmetry.space_group_name_H-M   'P 1'
#
loop_
_entity.id
_entity.type
_entity.pdbx_description
1 polymer ?
#
loop_
_entity_poly.entity_id
_entity_poly.type
_entity_poly.pdbx_seq_one_letter_code
_entity_poly.pdbx_strand_id
1 'polypeptide(L)'
;MSDIKEFAVDSRDFFGKSMQYAQEFLNSHKKINIVGTSLNVNQATRLAETLKREGFVEFDGIKTETKVINNTRQVRLVITVHVTPNFDKLYKEKNEERKKKEAERQKKFEEKKKEAGTKSKEK
;
A
#
# COMPACT_ATOMS: atom_id res chain seq x y z
N MET A 1 11.67 17.06 -17.17
CA MET A 1 10.82 15.94 -17.56
C MET A 1 10.57 15.03 -16.42
N SER A 2 9.34 14.98 -16.10
CA SER A 2 8.95 14.26 -14.90
C SER A 2 8.78 12.79 -15.20
N ASP A 3 9.79 12.03 -14.87
CA ASP A 3 9.63 10.59 -14.81
C ASP A 3 8.86 10.26 -13.54
N ILE A 4 7.54 10.45 -13.60
CA ILE A 4 6.69 10.05 -12.50
C ILE A 4 6.64 8.54 -12.48
N LYS A 5 7.06 7.92 -11.37
CA LYS A 5 7.06 6.47 -11.24
C LYS A 5 5.64 5.94 -11.14
N GLU A 6 5.40 4.79 -11.74
CA GLU A 6 4.11 4.12 -11.69
C GLU A 6 4.09 3.07 -10.60
N PHE A 7 3.04 3.10 -9.80
CA PHE A 7 2.76 2.06 -8.80
C PHE A 7 1.55 1.26 -9.29
N ALA A 8 1.79 0.06 -9.76
CA ALA A 8 0.74 -0.82 -10.25
C ALA A 8 0.09 -1.56 -9.10
N VAL A 9 -1.21 -1.39 -8.95
CA VAL A 9 -1.98 -2.07 -7.91
C VAL A 9 -2.37 -3.46 -8.39
N ASP A 10 -2.14 -4.45 -7.55
CA ASP A 10 -2.50 -5.84 -7.83
C ASP A 10 -3.60 -6.28 -6.87
N SER A 11 -4.73 -6.73 -7.43
CA SER A 11 -5.88 -7.18 -6.63
C SER A 11 -5.60 -8.47 -5.84
N ARG A 12 -4.53 -9.19 -6.19
CA ARG A 12 -4.12 -10.39 -5.46
C ARG A 12 -3.47 -10.06 -4.12
N ASP A 13 -2.96 -8.85 -3.96
CA ASP A 13 -2.37 -8.41 -2.70
C ASP A 13 -3.45 -7.94 -1.73
N PHE A 14 -3.21 -8.16 -0.43
CA PHE A 14 -4.06 -7.59 0.60
C PHE A 14 -4.00 -6.07 0.54
N PHE A 15 -5.13 -5.43 0.82
CA PHE A 15 -5.22 -3.97 0.80
C PHE A 15 -4.19 -3.32 1.73
N GLY A 16 -4.03 -3.85 2.94
CA GLY A 16 -3.04 -3.33 3.89
C GLY A 16 -1.62 -3.40 3.37
N LYS A 17 -1.29 -4.47 2.64
CA LYS A 17 0.01 -4.64 2.01
C LYS A 17 0.22 -3.65 0.89
N SER A 18 -0.81 -3.43 0.06
CA SER A 18 -0.77 -2.42 -1.00
C SER A 18 -0.58 -1.03 -0.42
N MET A 19 -1.25 -0.69 0.67
CA MET A 19 -1.09 0.58 1.38
C MET A 19 0.35 0.76 1.86
N GLN A 20 0.94 -0.28 2.43
CA GLN A 20 2.32 -0.24 2.89
C GLN A 20 3.30 0.02 1.75
N TYR A 21 3.17 -0.71 0.66
CA TYR A 21 4.03 -0.52 -0.51
C TYR A 21 3.88 0.86 -1.13
N ALA A 22 2.64 1.36 -1.21
CA ALA A 22 2.38 2.70 -1.73
C ALA A 22 3.04 3.78 -0.87
N GLN A 23 2.96 3.65 0.44
CA GLN A 23 3.61 4.58 1.37
C GLN A 23 5.13 4.56 1.21
N GLU A 24 5.73 3.38 1.11
CA GLU A 24 7.17 3.23 0.89
C GLU A 24 7.59 3.84 -0.44
N PHE A 25 6.80 3.61 -1.47
CA PHE A 25 7.04 4.14 -2.80
C PHE A 25 6.97 5.67 -2.81
N LEU A 26 5.97 6.24 -2.13
CA LEU A 26 5.82 7.68 -1.97
C LEU A 26 6.95 8.30 -1.16
N ASN A 27 7.43 7.59 -0.16
CA ASN A 27 8.58 8.06 0.62
C ASN A 27 9.83 8.21 -0.24
N SER A 28 10.00 7.31 -1.21
CA SER A 28 11.14 7.35 -2.13
C SER A 28 10.99 8.38 -3.25
N HIS A 29 9.79 8.50 -3.80
CA HIS A 29 9.57 9.27 -5.04
C HIS A 29 8.78 10.56 -4.87
N LYS A 30 8.06 10.71 -3.77
CA LYS A 30 7.25 11.91 -3.41
C LYS A 30 6.05 12.17 -4.33
N LYS A 31 6.13 11.79 -5.59
CA LYS A 31 5.04 11.91 -6.55
C LYS A 31 5.01 10.64 -7.40
N ILE A 32 3.85 10.02 -7.47
CA ILE A 32 3.68 8.75 -8.21
C ILE A 32 2.37 8.72 -8.97
N ASN A 33 2.30 7.83 -9.95
CA ASN A 33 1.06 7.46 -10.61
C ASN A 33 0.58 6.13 -10.04
N ILE A 34 -0.58 6.13 -9.43
CA ILE A 34 -1.22 4.89 -8.98
C ILE A 34 -2.01 4.34 -10.15
N VAL A 35 -1.65 3.16 -10.61
CA VAL A 35 -2.18 2.57 -11.84
C VAL A 35 -2.99 1.32 -11.51
N GLY A 36 -4.22 1.27 -12.03
CA GLY A 36 -5.03 0.07 -11.98
C GLY A 36 -5.51 -0.29 -13.38
N THR A 37 -5.34 -1.53 -13.77
CA THR A 37 -5.78 -2.01 -15.09
C THR A 37 -6.87 -3.04 -14.93
N SER A 38 -7.91 -2.93 -15.75
CA SER A 38 -9.02 -3.90 -15.81
C SER A 38 -9.61 -4.20 -14.43
N LEU A 39 -9.35 -5.37 -13.88
CA LEU A 39 -9.87 -5.81 -12.59
C LEU A 39 -9.31 -5.04 -11.39
N ASN A 40 -8.18 -4.36 -11.59
CA ASN A 40 -7.50 -3.65 -10.52
C ASN A 40 -7.90 -2.18 -10.39
N VAL A 41 -8.80 -1.69 -11.24
CA VAL A 41 -9.25 -0.29 -11.24
C VAL A 41 -9.88 0.09 -9.90
N ASN A 42 -10.77 -0.74 -9.39
CA ASN A 42 -11.43 -0.50 -8.11
C ASN A 42 -10.43 -0.45 -6.95
N GLN A 43 -9.46 -1.35 -6.97
CA GLN A 43 -8.43 -1.42 -5.94
C GLN A 43 -7.55 -0.16 -5.97
N ALA A 44 -7.17 0.28 -7.16
CA ALA A 44 -6.37 1.50 -7.34
C ALA A 44 -7.12 2.74 -6.83
N THR A 45 -8.40 2.85 -7.16
CA THR A 45 -9.24 3.96 -6.71
C THR A 45 -9.34 3.97 -5.18
N ARG A 46 -9.61 2.81 -4.60
CA ARG A 46 -9.73 2.67 -3.15
C ARG A 46 -8.43 3.02 -2.44
N LEU A 47 -7.31 2.57 -2.99
CA LEU A 47 -5.98 2.87 -2.43
C LEU A 47 -5.71 4.36 -2.44
N ALA A 48 -5.93 5.02 -3.57
CA ALA A 48 -5.70 6.45 -3.72
C ALA A 48 -6.61 7.27 -2.80
N GLU A 49 -7.89 6.92 -2.74
CA GLU A 49 -8.85 7.60 -1.85
C GLU A 49 -8.49 7.44 -0.38
N THR A 50 -8.05 6.26 0.02
CA THR A 50 -7.64 5.99 1.39
C THR A 50 -6.40 6.79 1.76
N LEU A 51 -5.41 6.85 0.88
CA LEU A 51 -4.20 7.65 1.09
C LEU A 51 -4.54 9.13 1.25
N LYS A 52 -5.46 9.64 0.43
CA LYS A 52 -5.91 11.02 0.53
C LYS A 52 -6.66 11.28 1.84
N ARG A 53 -7.57 10.39 2.19
CA ARG A 53 -8.37 10.53 3.42
C ARG A 53 -7.51 10.51 4.66
N GLU A 54 -6.45 9.70 4.68
CA GLU A 54 -5.53 9.64 5.81
C GLU A 54 -4.50 10.78 5.82
N GLY A 55 -4.50 11.62 4.79
CA GLY A 55 -3.65 12.80 4.74
C GLY A 55 -2.26 12.60 4.17
N PHE A 56 -1.98 11.43 3.59
CA PHE A 56 -0.67 11.14 3.00
C PHE A 56 -0.44 11.87 1.69
N VAL A 57 -1.47 11.98 0.86
CA VAL A 57 -1.33 12.51 -0.50
C VAL A 57 -2.48 13.43 -0.87
N GLU A 58 -2.23 14.21 -1.93
CA GLU A 58 -3.27 14.98 -2.63
C GLU A 58 -3.27 14.53 -4.09
N PHE A 59 -4.43 14.62 -4.72
CA PHE A 59 -4.59 14.25 -6.12
C PHE A 59 -4.15 15.39 -7.03
N ASP A 60 -3.32 15.07 -8.02
CA ASP A 60 -2.94 16.02 -9.08
C ASP A 60 -3.77 15.82 -10.33
N GLY A 61 -4.28 14.64 -10.55
CA GLY A 61 -5.12 14.34 -11.68
C GLY A 61 -5.50 12.89 -11.78
N ILE A 62 -6.56 12.62 -12.49
CA ILE A 62 -7.06 11.27 -12.76
C ILE A 62 -7.20 11.14 -14.27
N LYS A 63 -6.60 10.10 -14.82
CA LYS A 63 -6.62 9.85 -16.25
C LYS A 63 -7.04 8.42 -16.52
N THR A 64 -7.88 8.23 -17.52
CA THR A 64 -8.22 6.88 -17.98
C THR A 64 -7.72 6.70 -19.40
N GLU A 65 -7.16 5.53 -19.66
CA GLU A 65 -6.67 5.15 -20.97
C GLU A 65 -7.30 3.82 -21.34
N THR A 66 -7.63 3.67 -22.62
CA THR A 66 -8.13 2.39 -23.14
C THR A 66 -7.13 1.90 -24.18
N LYS A 67 -6.62 0.69 -23.98
CA LYS A 67 -5.72 0.04 -24.92
C LYS A 67 -6.35 -1.24 -25.42
N VAL A 68 -6.12 -1.56 -26.68
CA VAL A 68 -6.55 -2.84 -27.27
C VAL A 68 -5.33 -3.74 -27.35
N ILE A 69 -5.34 -4.83 -26.60
CA ILE A 69 -4.27 -5.82 -26.60
C ILE A 69 -4.91 -7.17 -26.93
N ASN A 70 -4.45 -7.82 -27.98
CA ASN A 70 -4.96 -9.12 -28.43
C ASN A 70 -6.49 -9.10 -28.64
N ASN A 71 -7.00 -8.06 -29.30
CA ASN A 71 -8.43 -7.84 -29.55
C ASN A 71 -9.26 -7.66 -28.30
N THR A 72 -8.63 -7.43 -27.16
CA THR A 72 -9.33 -7.18 -25.89
C THR A 72 -9.07 -5.75 -25.46
N ARG A 73 -10.15 -5.04 -25.10
CA ARG A 73 -10.05 -3.70 -24.56
C ARG A 73 -9.62 -3.78 -23.10
N GLN A 74 -8.56 -3.07 -22.77
CA GLN A 74 -8.11 -2.93 -21.39
C GLN A 74 -8.20 -1.48 -20.97
N VAL A 75 -8.92 -1.24 -19.89
CA VAL A 75 -9.01 0.09 -19.30
C VAL A 75 -7.89 0.24 -18.29
N ARG A 76 -7.18 1.35 -18.39
CA ARG A 76 -6.11 1.69 -17.46
C ARG A 76 -6.47 3.00 -16.77
N LEU A 77 -6.57 2.95 -15.45
CA LEU A 77 -6.78 4.14 -14.62
C LEU A 77 -5.46 4.58 -14.05
N VAL A 78 -5.14 5.86 -14.23
CA VAL A 78 -3.92 6.46 -13.70
C VAL A 78 -4.32 7.62 -12.79
N ILE A 79 -3.96 7.53 -11.51
CA ILE A 79 -4.22 8.57 -10.53
C ILE A 79 -2.88 9.14 -10.10
N THR A 80 -2.62 10.39 -10.48
CA THR A 80 -1.38 11.07 -10.10
C THR A 80 -1.57 11.70 -8.73
N VAL A 81 -0.69 11.35 -7.81
CA VAL A 81 -0.74 11.86 -6.44
C VAL A 81 0.64 12.34 -6.02
N HIS A 82 0.67 13.32 -5.12
CA HIS A 82 1.90 13.80 -4.50
C HIS A 82 1.75 13.82 -2.99
N VAL A 83 2.88 13.72 -2.28
CA VAL A 83 2.88 13.71 -0.82
C VAL A 83 2.48 15.07 -0.28
N THR A 84 1.76 15.06 0.84
CA THR A 84 1.40 16.27 1.57
C THR A 84 2.59 16.71 2.44
N PRO A 85 2.61 17.97 2.92
CA PRO A 85 3.64 18.39 3.88
C PRO A 85 3.69 17.55 5.15
N ASN A 86 2.60 16.89 5.50
CA ASN A 86 2.50 16.05 6.70
C ASN A 86 2.91 14.58 6.44
N PHE A 87 3.27 14.23 5.21
CA PHE A 87 3.56 12.85 4.84
C PHE A 87 4.64 12.22 5.72
N ASP A 88 5.76 12.90 5.89
CA ASP A 88 6.89 12.35 6.65
C ASP A 88 6.50 12.02 8.08
N LYS A 89 5.73 12.90 8.72
CA LYS A 89 5.24 12.70 10.08
C LYS A 89 4.30 11.50 10.16
N LEU A 90 3.34 11.43 9.24
CA LEU A 90 2.36 10.35 9.19
C LEU A 90 3.03 9.02 8.87
N TYR A 91 3.99 9.02 7.97
CA TYR A 91 4.74 7.83 7.59
C TYR A 91 5.53 7.27 8.79
N LYS A 92 6.19 8.13 9.54
CA LYS A 92 6.91 7.73 10.76
C LYS A 92 5.97 7.13 11.80
N GLU A 93 4.84 7.77 12.04
CA GLU A 93 3.84 7.28 13.00
C GLU A 93 3.32 5.89 12.62
N LYS A 94 3.02 5.69 11.34
CA LYS A 94 2.56 4.39 10.85
C LYS A 94 3.64 3.31 10.97
N ASN A 95 4.88 3.64 10.68
CA ASN A 95 5.98 2.71 10.83
C ASN A 95 6.22 2.31 12.29
N GLU A 96 6.13 3.27 13.20
CA GLU A 96 6.26 3.00 14.63
C GLU A 96 5.14 2.09 15.12
N GLU A 97 3.91 2.35 14.69
CA GLU A 97 2.78 1.48 15.01
C GLU A 97 2.99 0.06 14.50
N ARG A 98 3.47 -0.08 13.27
CA ARG A 98 3.75 -1.40 12.68
C ARG A 98 4.83 -2.14 13.46
N LYS A 99 5.90 -1.46 13.82
CA LYS A 99 6.99 -2.04 14.62
C LYS A 99 6.51 -2.50 15.98
N LYS A 100 5.66 -1.70 16.63
CA LYS A 100 5.05 -2.07 17.92
C LYS A 100 4.18 -3.31 17.78
N LYS A 101 3.34 -3.35 16.75
CA LYS A 101 2.45 -4.49 16.50
C LYS A 101 3.25 -5.76 16.20
N GLU A 102 4.30 -5.65 15.41
CA GLU A 102 5.17 -6.79 15.12
C GLU A 102 5.89 -7.29 16.37
N ALA A 103 6.41 -6.38 17.20
CA ALA A 103 7.05 -6.74 18.45
C ALA A 103 6.08 -7.45 19.41
N GLU A 104 4.85 -6.94 19.49
CA GLU A 104 3.80 -7.57 20.30
C GLU A 104 3.43 -8.96 19.78
N ARG A 105 3.32 -9.10 18.46
CA ARG A 105 3.03 -10.40 17.83
C ARG A 105 4.14 -11.40 18.10
N GLN A 106 5.39 -10.99 18.01
CA GLN A 106 6.53 -11.83 18.28
C GLN A 106 6.58 -12.26 19.75
N LYS A 107 6.32 -11.33 20.66
CA LYS A 107 6.25 -11.65 22.09
C LYS A 107 5.17 -12.67 22.38
N LYS A 108 3.97 -12.47 21.85
CA LYS A 108 2.86 -13.41 22.03
C LYS A 108 3.19 -14.77 21.43
N PHE A 109 3.81 -14.79 20.29
CA PHE A 109 4.20 -16.03 19.61
C PHE A 109 5.26 -16.79 20.43
N GLU A 110 6.26 -16.10 20.94
CA GLU A 110 7.30 -16.69 21.77
C GLU A 110 6.75 -17.23 23.08
N GLU A 111 5.86 -16.49 23.73
CA GLU A 111 5.17 -16.95 24.95
C GLU A 111 4.35 -18.21 24.70
N LYS A 112 3.58 -18.25 23.63
CA LYS A 112 2.81 -19.44 23.24
C LYS A 112 3.72 -20.62 22.93
N LYS A 113 4.86 -20.37 22.29
CA LYS A 113 5.83 -21.39 21.96
C LYS A 113 6.49 -21.96 23.21
N LYS A 114 6.81 -21.10 24.18
CA LYS A 114 7.34 -21.53 25.48
C LYS A 114 6.33 -22.36 26.27
N GLU A 115 5.09 -21.92 26.31
CA GLU A 115 4.02 -22.66 26.98
C GLU A 115 3.79 -24.02 26.35
N ALA A 116 3.73 -24.08 25.01
CA ALA A 116 3.60 -25.33 24.29
C ALA A 116 4.79 -26.27 24.53
N GLY A 117 6.00 -25.70 24.56
CA GLY A 117 7.21 -26.44 24.86
C GLY A 117 7.22 -27.02 26.29
N THR A 118 6.78 -26.21 27.24
CA THR A 118 6.68 -26.63 28.65
C THR A 118 5.65 -27.71 28.81
N LYS A 119 4.48 -27.57 28.19
CA LYS A 119 3.43 -28.60 28.22
C LYS A 119 3.89 -29.91 27.60
N SER A 120 4.65 -29.86 26.54
CA SER A 120 5.22 -31.05 25.90
C SER A 120 6.21 -31.77 26.82
N LYS A 121 6.98 -31.04 27.61
CA LYS A 121 7.94 -31.61 28.54
C LYS A 121 7.28 -32.29 29.76
N GLU A 122 6.11 -31.86 30.13
CA GLU A 122 5.36 -32.39 31.25
C GLU A 122 4.68 -33.74 30.92
N LYS A 123 4.62 -34.09 29.67
CA LYS A 123 4.13 -35.37 29.22
C LYS A 123 5.26 -36.40 29.21
#